data_28b264f65389e720ac8082be216f6707
#
_entry.id   28b264f65389e720ac8082be216f6707
#
_cell.length_a   1.000
_cell.length_b   1.000
_cell.length_c   1.000
_cell.angle_alpha   90.00
_cell.angle_beta   90.00
_cell.angle_gamma   90.00
#
_symmetry.space_group_name_H-M   'P 1'
#
loop_
_entity.id
_entity.type
_entity.pdbx_description
1 polymer ?
#
loop_
_entity_poly.entity_id
_entity_poly.type
_entity_poly.pdbx_seq_one_letter_code
_entity_poly.pdbx_strand_id
1 'polypeptide(L)'
;VWFEGISAQSGRRWIARGGNAAEGLTERLVSAEREAGFHERDMSVFERERIDLEHRVNRMEAELEALRRRRLEAYARWWNARDDRDRARHVCRRLRRRIDRTRRRESQG
;
A
#
# COMPACT_ATOMS: atom_id res chain seq x y z
N VAL A 1 -15.86 23.33 -12.66
CA VAL A 1 -15.15 23.68 -13.90
C VAL A 1 -15.80 23.03 -15.13
N TRP A 2 -16.19 21.77 -15.05
CA TRP A 2 -16.85 21.03 -16.14
C TRP A 2 -18.27 21.48 -16.43
N PHE A 3 -18.99 21.95 -15.46
CA PHE A 3 -20.42 22.32 -15.57
C PHE A 3 -20.66 23.69 -16.18
N GLU A 4 -19.75 24.63 -16.01
CA GLU A 4 -19.90 25.99 -16.48
C GLU A 4 -19.83 26.13 -18.02
N GLY A 5 -18.99 25.28 -18.67
CA GLY A 5 -18.85 25.32 -20.13
C GLY A 5 -20.01 24.74 -20.91
N ILE A 6 -20.74 23.76 -20.36
CA ILE A 6 -21.85 23.06 -21.02
C ILE A 6 -23.14 23.88 -20.94
N SER A 7 -23.41 24.55 -19.82
CA SER A 7 -24.63 25.36 -19.64
C SER A 7 -24.63 26.65 -20.44
N ALA A 8 -23.48 27.23 -20.74
CA ALA A 8 -23.40 28.50 -21.49
C ALA A 8 -23.74 28.38 -22.98
N GLN A 9 -23.42 27.21 -23.60
CA GLN A 9 -23.67 27.03 -25.04
C GLN A 9 -25.11 26.68 -25.39
N SER A 10 -25.85 26.01 -24.51
CA SER A 10 -27.26 25.66 -24.77
C SER A 10 -28.25 26.79 -24.46
N GLY A 11 -27.89 27.78 -23.65
CA GLY A 11 -28.75 28.88 -23.27
C GLY A 11 -29.10 29.86 -24.40
N ARG A 12 -28.20 30.05 -25.35
CA ARG A 12 -28.36 31.03 -26.42
C ARG A 12 -29.37 30.67 -27.51
N ARG A 13 -29.63 29.40 -27.76
CA ARG A 13 -30.57 28.92 -28.79
C ARG A 13 -32.02 29.07 -28.40
N TRP A 14 -32.34 29.05 -27.10
CA TRP A 14 -33.73 29.07 -26.62
C TRP A 14 -34.29 30.47 -26.40
N ILE A 15 -33.44 31.42 -26.12
CA ILE A 15 -33.82 32.85 -25.94
C ILE A 15 -34.39 33.47 -27.22
N ALA A 16 -33.98 32.96 -28.40
CA ALA A 16 -34.39 33.49 -29.69
C ALA A 16 -35.78 33.04 -30.16
N ARG A 17 -36.46 32.10 -29.49
CA ARG A 17 -37.74 31.51 -29.93
C ARG A 17 -38.96 31.81 -29.06
N GLY A 18 -38.96 32.84 -28.25
CA GLY A 18 -40.13 33.34 -27.54
C GLY A 18 -40.98 32.31 -26.79
N GLY A 19 -42.12 31.86 -27.32
CA GLY A 19 -43.08 30.96 -26.65
C GLY A 19 -42.62 29.57 -26.29
N ASN A 20 -41.45 29.06 -26.77
CA ASN A 20 -40.89 27.75 -26.49
C ASN A 20 -39.80 27.78 -25.43
N ALA A 21 -39.60 28.88 -24.74
CA ALA A 21 -38.56 29.02 -23.73
C ALA A 21 -38.75 28.07 -22.55
N ALA A 22 -39.98 27.87 -22.10
CA ALA A 22 -40.29 26.95 -20.99
C ALA A 22 -40.07 25.48 -21.38
N GLU A 23 -40.44 25.08 -22.60
CA GLU A 23 -40.20 23.72 -23.11
C GLU A 23 -38.71 23.45 -23.25
N GLY A 24 -37.93 24.41 -23.75
CA GLY A 24 -36.50 24.31 -23.85
C GLY A 24 -35.80 24.15 -22.51
N LEU A 25 -36.24 24.88 -21.51
CA LEU A 25 -35.74 24.77 -20.14
C LEU A 25 -36.07 23.39 -19.52
N THR A 26 -37.28 22.88 -19.79
CA THR A 26 -37.69 21.55 -19.34
C THR A 26 -36.85 20.47 -19.98
N GLU A 27 -36.60 20.54 -21.28
CA GLU A 27 -35.73 19.60 -21.98
C GLU A 27 -34.28 19.61 -21.42
N ARG A 28 -33.77 20.80 -21.14
CA ARG A 28 -32.46 20.98 -20.54
C ARG A 28 -32.39 20.39 -19.14
N LEU A 29 -33.46 20.58 -18.36
CA LEU A 29 -33.54 20.00 -17.02
C LEU A 29 -33.55 18.47 -17.09
N VAL A 30 -34.36 17.88 -17.95
CA VAL A 30 -34.41 16.41 -18.14
C VAL A 30 -33.07 15.87 -18.56
N SER A 31 -32.39 16.54 -19.48
CA SER A 31 -31.05 16.17 -19.94
C SER A 31 -30.03 16.24 -18.81
N ALA A 32 -30.04 17.31 -18.03
CA ALA A 32 -29.16 17.50 -16.90
C ALA A 32 -29.42 16.47 -15.78
N GLU A 33 -30.69 16.14 -15.52
CA GLU A 33 -31.03 15.09 -14.54
C GLU A 33 -30.53 13.70 -14.95
N ARG A 34 -30.65 13.37 -16.25
CA ARG A 34 -30.09 12.12 -16.79
C ARG A 34 -28.58 12.08 -16.62
N GLU A 35 -27.91 13.16 -16.94
CA GLU A 35 -26.47 13.27 -16.81
C GLU A 35 -26.05 13.18 -15.37
N ALA A 36 -26.74 13.84 -14.45
CA ALA A 36 -26.52 13.71 -13.02
C ALA A 36 -26.70 12.27 -12.54
N GLY A 37 -27.73 11.57 -13.03
CA GLY A 37 -27.97 10.17 -12.72
C GLY A 37 -26.85 9.24 -13.18
N PHE A 38 -26.29 9.48 -14.35
CA PHE A 38 -25.12 8.74 -14.84
C PHE A 38 -23.90 8.98 -13.98
N HIS A 39 -23.63 10.22 -13.63
CA HIS A 39 -22.50 10.58 -12.77
C HIS A 39 -22.65 10.02 -11.35
N GLU A 40 -23.86 10.01 -10.80
CA GLU A 40 -24.13 9.39 -9.50
C GLU A 40 -23.86 7.88 -9.51
N ARG A 41 -24.22 7.19 -10.57
CA ARG A 41 -23.90 5.77 -10.74
C ARG A 41 -22.41 5.55 -10.86
N ASP A 42 -21.72 6.35 -11.63
CA ASP A 42 -20.27 6.30 -11.77
C ASP A 42 -19.60 6.57 -10.43
N MET A 43 -20.07 7.58 -9.70
CA MET A 43 -19.58 7.88 -8.35
C MET A 43 -19.71 6.68 -7.40
N SER A 44 -20.85 5.98 -7.46
CA SER A 44 -21.10 4.79 -6.64
C SER A 44 -20.13 3.66 -6.97
N VAL A 45 -19.88 3.43 -8.27
CA VAL A 45 -18.92 2.41 -8.73
C VAL A 45 -17.51 2.76 -8.30
N PHE A 46 -17.09 3.99 -8.52
CA PHE A 46 -15.75 4.46 -8.16
C PHE A 46 -15.53 4.50 -6.63
N GLU A 47 -16.58 4.83 -5.88
CA GLU A 47 -16.53 4.80 -4.42
C GLU A 47 -16.29 3.38 -3.88
N ARG A 48 -16.97 2.38 -4.44
CA ARG A 48 -16.73 0.96 -4.10
C ARG A 48 -15.31 0.54 -4.43
N GLU A 49 -14.85 0.90 -5.63
CA GLU A 49 -13.49 0.62 -6.06
C GLU A 49 -12.46 1.26 -5.13
N ARG A 50 -12.68 2.52 -4.76
CA ARG A 50 -11.81 3.23 -3.82
C ARG A 50 -11.75 2.55 -2.47
N ILE A 51 -12.91 2.15 -1.92
CA ILE A 51 -13.00 1.46 -0.63
C ILE A 51 -12.30 0.10 -0.70
N ASP A 52 -12.54 -0.66 -1.76
CA ASP A 52 -11.90 -1.97 -1.95
C ASP A 52 -10.37 -1.85 -2.04
N LEU A 53 -9.88 -0.86 -2.77
CA LEU A 53 -8.46 -0.59 -2.88
C LEU A 53 -7.84 -0.14 -1.55
N GLU A 54 -8.53 0.70 -0.78
CA GLU A 54 -8.10 1.09 0.57
C GLU A 54 -7.96 -0.12 1.49
N HIS A 55 -8.94 -1.02 1.47
CA HIS A 55 -8.86 -2.26 2.25
C HIS A 55 -7.70 -3.15 1.84
N ARG A 56 -7.44 -3.26 0.54
CA ARG A 56 -6.32 -4.03 0.01
C ARG A 56 -4.99 -3.42 0.41
N VAL A 57 -4.85 -2.12 0.29
CA VAL A 57 -3.65 -1.39 0.71
C VAL A 57 -3.41 -1.58 2.20
N ASN A 58 -4.44 -1.43 3.03
CA ASN A 58 -4.32 -1.60 4.48
C ASN A 58 -3.89 -3.02 4.86
N ARG A 59 -4.42 -4.04 4.18
CA ARG A 59 -4.00 -5.43 4.41
C ARG A 59 -2.55 -5.66 4.00
N MET A 60 -2.14 -5.13 2.85
CA MET A 60 -0.76 -5.24 2.37
C MET A 60 0.21 -4.52 3.29
N GLU A 61 -0.15 -3.36 3.81
CA GLU A 61 0.65 -2.62 4.80
C GLU A 61 0.81 -3.41 6.10
N ALA A 62 -0.27 -4.05 6.57
CA ALA A 62 -0.22 -4.91 7.75
C ALA A 62 0.68 -6.14 7.53
N GLU A 63 0.57 -6.78 6.36
CA GLU A 63 1.44 -7.90 5.98
C GLU A 63 2.91 -7.47 5.88
N LEU A 64 3.15 -6.31 5.29
CA LEU A 64 4.49 -5.75 5.18
C LEU A 64 5.09 -5.47 6.56
N GLU A 65 4.31 -4.91 7.47
CA GLU A 65 4.75 -4.65 8.84
C GLU A 65 5.07 -5.94 9.59
N ALA A 66 4.24 -6.98 9.41
CA ALA A 66 4.50 -8.30 9.99
C ALA A 66 5.80 -8.91 9.44
N LEU A 67 6.05 -8.79 8.15
CA LEU A 67 7.28 -9.27 7.52
C LEU A 67 8.52 -8.49 8.00
N ARG A 68 8.39 -7.19 8.18
CA ARG A 68 9.47 -6.36 8.75
C ARG A 68 9.84 -6.80 10.15
N ARG A 69 8.84 -7.08 11.00
CA ARG A 69 9.08 -7.61 12.35
C ARG A 69 9.77 -8.98 12.31
N ARG A 70 9.31 -9.87 11.46
CA ARG A 70 9.93 -11.18 11.27
C ARG A 70 11.38 -11.06 10.79
N ARG A 71 11.65 -10.11 9.92
CA ARG A 71 13.01 -9.82 9.45
C ARG A 71 13.92 -9.38 10.59
N LEU A 72 13.44 -8.47 11.44
CA LEU A 72 14.19 -8.02 12.61
C LEU A 72 14.46 -9.16 13.59
N GLU A 73 13.46 -10.01 13.84
CA GLU A 73 13.63 -11.21 14.68
C GLU A 73 14.65 -12.19 14.09
N ALA A 74 14.60 -12.42 12.80
CA ALA A 74 15.55 -13.26 12.10
C ALA A 74 16.98 -12.69 12.19
N TYR A 75 17.12 -11.37 12.06
CA TYR A 75 18.39 -10.68 12.25
C TYR A 75 18.93 -10.88 13.66
N ALA A 76 18.10 -10.70 14.67
CA ALA A 76 18.51 -10.90 16.07
C ALA A 76 18.97 -12.34 16.33
N ARG A 77 18.24 -13.33 15.80
CA ARG A 77 18.62 -14.75 15.90
C ARG A 77 19.95 -15.05 15.21
N TRP A 78 20.15 -14.47 14.04
CA TRP A 78 21.38 -14.63 13.29
C TRP A 78 22.59 -14.06 14.06
N TRP A 79 22.45 -12.84 14.58
CA TRP A 79 23.50 -12.20 15.37
C TRP A 79 23.83 -12.99 16.64
N ASN A 80 22.80 -13.46 17.36
CA ASN A 80 23.00 -14.28 18.55
C ASN A 80 23.69 -15.60 18.22
N ALA A 81 23.26 -16.26 17.15
CA ALA A 81 23.90 -17.49 16.70
C ALA A 81 25.36 -17.28 16.29
N ARG A 82 25.65 -16.16 15.61
CA ARG A 82 27.01 -15.76 15.26
C ARG A 82 27.88 -15.55 16.50
N ASP A 83 27.37 -14.81 17.47
CA ASP A 83 28.09 -14.58 18.73
C ASP A 83 28.35 -15.89 19.47
N ASP A 84 27.36 -16.76 19.56
CA ASP A 84 27.49 -18.07 20.18
C ASP A 84 28.52 -18.94 19.45
N ARG A 85 28.50 -18.91 18.13
CA ARG A 85 29.50 -19.60 17.29
C ARG A 85 30.92 -19.08 17.60
N ASP A 86 31.08 -17.77 17.63
CA ASP A 86 32.39 -17.14 17.84
C ASP A 86 32.92 -17.45 19.24
N ARG A 87 32.07 -17.47 20.26
CA ARG A 87 32.44 -17.93 21.62
C ARG A 87 32.84 -19.39 21.63
N ALA A 88 32.06 -20.26 20.99
CA ALA A 88 32.37 -21.67 20.89
C ALA A 88 33.70 -21.93 20.18
N ARG A 89 33.96 -21.20 19.09
CA ARG A 89 35.24 -21.27 18.37
C ARG A 89 36.42 -20.82 19.25
N HIS A 90 36.20 -19.78 20.02
CA HIS A 90 37.20 -19.31 20.96
C HIS A 90 37.53 -20.39 22.02
N VAL A 91 36.50 -21.00 22.59
CA VAL A 91 36.69 -22.12 23.54
C VAL A 91 37.40 -23.29 22.86
N CYS A 92 37.04 -23.66 21.63
CA CYS A 92 37.74 -24.70 20.88
C CYS A 92 39.21 -24.39 20.71
N ARG A 93 39.57 -23.15 20.34
CA ARG A 93 40.97 -22.75 20.20
C ARG A 93 41.73 -22.85 21.52
N ARG A 94 41.13 -22.43 22.62
CA ARG A 94 41.75 -22.55 23.97
C ARG A 94 41.96 -23.99 24.36
N LEU A 95 41.01 -24.86 24.13
CA LEU A 95 41.10 -26.27 24.45
C LEU A 95 42.16 -26.99 23.59
N ARG A 96 42.25 -26.68 22.32
CA ARG A 96 43.28 -27.21 21.42
C ARG A 96 44.68 -26.84 21.91
N ARG A 97 44.90 -25.60 22.30
CA ARG A 97 46.19 -25.15 22.86
C ARG A 97 46.50 -25.89 24.16
N ARG A 98 45.50 -26.13 24.98
CA ARG A 98 45.63 -26.86 26.23
C ARG A 98 46.00 -28.33 26.01
N ILE A 99 45.32 -28.95 25.05
CA ILE A 99 45.61 -30.33 24.64
C ILE A 99 47.05 -30.45 24.11
N ASP A 100 47.44 -29.55 23.24
CA ASP A 100 48.78 -29.52 22.65
C ASP A 100 49.87 -29.38 23.74
N ARG A 101 49.66 -28.49 24.68
CA ARG A 101 50.58 -28.29 25.80
C ARG A 101 50.66 -29.55 26.69
N THR A 102 49.54 -30.17 26.97
CA THR A 102 49.49 -31.40 27.78
C THR A 102 50.19 -32.55 27.07
N ARG A 103 49.95 -32.72 25.77
CA ARG A 103 50.63 -33.73 24.95
C ARG A 103 52.15 -33.54 24.90
N ARG A 104 52.61 -32.30 24.79
CA ARG A 104 54.05 -31.98 24.84
C ARG A 104 54.66 -32.35 26.18
N ARG A 105 53.98 -32.06 27.29
CA ARG A 105 54.41 -32.41 28.61
C ARG A 105 54.51 -33.95 28.81
N GLU A 106 53.52 -34.68 28.30
CA GLU A 106 53.49 -36.16 28.34
C GLU A 106 54.61 -36.77 27.53
N SER A 107 54.94 -36.18 26.36
CA SER A 107 56.04 -36.67 25.53
C SER A 107 57.44 -36.36 26.13
N GLN A 108 57.55 -35.33 26.96
CA GLN A 108 58.80 -34.93 27.61
C GLN A 108 59.06 -35.63 28.96
N GLY A 109 57.96 -36.19 29.50
CA GLY A 109 58.00 -36.89 30.72
C GLY A 109 58.32 -38.33 30.51
#